data_81d269e7606ed50ed034a9d7129cb373
#
_entry.id   81d269e7606ed50ed034a9d7129cb373
#
_cell.length_a   1.000
_cell.length_b   1.000
_cell.length_c   1.000
_cell.angle_alpha   90.00
_cell.angle_beta   90.00
_cell.angle_gamma   90.00
#
_symmetry.space_group_name_H-M   'P 1'
#
loop_
_entity.id
_entity.type
_entity.pdbx_description
1 polymer ?
#
loop_
_entity_poly.entity_id
_entity_poly.type
_entity_poly.pdbx_seq_one_letter_code
_entity_poly.pdbx_strand_id
1 'polypeptide(L)'
;KKVYETKLNAPNEKDYRSVSGHFLLPSLDAGFYLLLASDAPFTNENHKGYSFYTLQVTNIDAQYRQNDKKLEFFVFDRTTGQPLKGAEVCISFYPNYNAKKPSKTTTINCDADGRCSCDIAENTYTFAAYTTWNQDKYQIIRRQYWGRYHDNPEVNIYEKAYTFTDRSIYRPG
;
A
#
# COMPACT_ATOMS: atom_id res chain seq x y z
N LYS A 1 -15.14 10.06 -12.21
CA LYS A 1 -15.99 9.37 -13.21
C LYS A 1 -16.45 8.04 -12.64
N LYS A 2 -17.77 7.74 -12.70
CA LYS A 2 -18.30 6.42 -12.36
C LYS A 2 -17.90 5.42 -13.44
N VAL A 3 -17.28 4.29 -13.02
CA VAL A 3 -16.79 3.24 -13.93
C VAL A 3 -17.73 2.03 -13.89
N TYR A 4 -18.26 1.73 -12.70
CA TYR A 4 -19.13 0.57 -12.49
C TYR A 4 -20.12 0.85 -11.37
N GLU A 5 -21.27 0.22 -11.42
CA GLU A 5 -22.28 0.24 -10.37
C GLU A 5 -23.06 -1.08 -10.38
N THR A 6 -23.33 -1.61 -9.21
CA THR A 6 -24.18 -2.78 -9.04
C THR A 6 -24.99 -2.68 -7.76
N LYS A 7 -26.09 -3.41 -7.69
CA LYS A 7 -26.86 -3.59 -6.47
C LYS A 7 -26.54 -4.94 -5.86
N LEU A 8 -26.24 -4.94 -4.57
CA LEU A 8 -26.01 -6.14 -3.79
C LEU A 8 -27.25 -6.40 -2.93
N ASN A 9 -27.76 -7.62 -3.00
CA ASN A 9 -28.83 -8.05 -2.11
C ASN A 9 -28.18 -8.60 -0.84
N ALA A 10 -28.27 -7.85 0.24
CA ALA A 10 -27.86 -8.33 1.56
C ALA A 10 -29.00 -9.20 2.14
N PRO A 11 -28.73 -10.45 2.59
CA PRO A 11 -29.71 -11.22 3.31
C PRO A 11 -30.12 -10.49 4.59
N ASN A 12 -31.42 -10.45 4.88
CA ASN A 12 -31.96 -9.88 6.11
C ASN A 12 -32.64 -10.99 6.90
N GLU A 13 -31.88 -11.66 7.74
CA GLU A 13 -32.36 -12.76 8.56
C GLU A 13 -33.06 -12.29 9.84
N LYS A 14 -33.17 -10.99 10.09
CA LYS A 14 -33.81 -10.36 11.26
C LYS A 14 -33.29 -10.84 12.63
N ASP A 15 -32.06 -11.41 12.64
CA ASP A 15 -31.47 -12.01 13.84
C ASP A 15 -30.31 -11.17 14.43
N TYR A 16 -30.12 -9.95 13.92
CA TYR A 16 -29.03 -9.02 14.32
C TYR A 16 -27.61 -9.54 14.12
N ARG A 17 -27.42 -10.62 13.38
CA ARG A 17 -26.07 -11.13 13.05
C ARG A 17 -25.44 -10.39 11.91
N SER A 18 -24.13 -10.28 11.96
CA SER A 18 -23.35 -9.77 10.83
C SER A 18 -23.34 -10.80 9.70
N VAL A 19 -23.67 -10.36 8.49
CA VAL A 19 -23.62 -11.19 7.29
C VAL A 19 -22.46 -10.74 6.44
N SER A 20 -21.64 -11.70 6.00
CA SER A 20 -20.54 -11.46 5.07
C SER A 20 -20.91 -12.02 3.69
N GLY A 21 -20.56 -11.30 2.66
CA GLY A 21 -20.79 -11.71 1.28
C GLY A 21 -19.59 -11.37 0.40
N HIS A 22 -19.53 -12.00 -0.77
CA HIS A 22 -18.52 -11.75 -1.78
C HIS A 22 -19.21 -11.28 -3.06
N PHE A 23 -18.58 -10.34 -3.74
CA PHE A 23 -18.98 -9.95 -5.09
C PHE A 23 -17.74 -9.79 -5.96
N LEU A 24 -17.90 -10.06 -7.24
CA LEU A 24 -16.83 -9.93 -8.23
C LEU A 24 -16.90 -8.53 -8.86
N LEU A 25 -15.77 -7.84 -8.83
CA LEU A 25 -15.60 -6.64 -9.64
C LEU A 25 -15.33 -7.03 -11.10
N PRO A 26 -15.78 -6.22 -12.06
CA PRO A 26 -15.36 -6.40 -13.44
C PRO A 26 -13.85 -6.19 -13.59
N SER A 27 -13.28 -6.63 -14.70
CA SER A 27 -11.91 -6.25 -15.06
C SER A 27 -11.82 -4.72 -15.16
N LEU A 28 -10.80 -4.16 -14.50
CA LEU A 28 -10.55 -2.72 -14.46
C LEU A 28 -9.16 -2.45 -15.06
N ASP A 29 -9.03 -1.35 -15.77
CA ASP A 29 -7.74 -0.85 -16.24
C ASP A 29 -6.83 -0.44 -15.07
N ALA A 30 -5.53 -0.30 -15.34
CA ALA A 30 -4.60 0.22 -14.34
C ALA A 30 -5.04 1.61 -13.86
N GLY A 31 -5.09 1.80 -12.54
CA GLY A 31 -5.53 3.06 -11.96
C GLY A 31 -5.92 2.98 -10.49
N PHE A 32 -6.29 4.14 -9.95
CA PHE A 32 -6.82 4.27 -8.60
C PHE A 32 -8.34 4.39 -8.64
N TYR A 33 -9.00 3.57 -7.84
CA TYR A 33 -10.45 3.50 -7.77
C TYR A 33 -10.93 3.74 -6.34
N LEU A 34 -12.09 4.34 -6.23
CA LEU A 34 -12.82 4.47 -4.98
C LEU A 34 -14.06 3.59 -5.09
N LEU A 35 -14.12 2.57 -4.26
CA LEU A 35 -15.30 1.74 -4.07
C LEU A 35 -16.17 2.41 -3.01
N LEU A 36 -17.40 2.70 -3.37
CA LEU A 36 -18.39 3.30 -2.49
C LEU A 36 -19.56 2.33 -2.32
N ALA A 37 -19.98 2.10 -1.09
CA ALA A 37 -21.16 1.33 -0.77
C ALA A 37 -22.13 2.18 0.06
N SER A 38 -23.40 2.13 -0.26
CA SER A 38 -24.47 2.87 0.44
C SER A 38 -25.77 2.10 0.39
N ASP A 39 -26.59 2.30 1.39
CA ASP A 39 -27.95 1.77 1.49
C ASP A 39 -28.96 2.50 0.58
N ALA A 40 -28.58 3.67 0.07
CA ALA A 40 -29.39 4.50 -0.85
C ALA A 40 -28.51 5.16 -1.90
N PRO A 41 -29.09 5.65 -3.02
CA PRO A 41 -28.33 6.41 -4.01
C PRO A 41 -27.62 7.61 -3.40
N PHE A 42 -26.35 7.82 -3.76
CA PHE A 42 -25.54 8.94 -3.24
C PHE A 42 -26.07 10.33 -3.56
N THR A 43 -27.03 10.43 -4.48
CA THR A 43 -27.74 11.68 -4.81
C THR A 43 -28.88 11.99 -3.86
N ASN A 44 -29.19 11.07 -2.94
CA ASN A 44 -30.28 11.22 -2.00
C ASN A 44 -29.73 11.71 -0.65
N GLU A 45 -30.24 12.84 -0.16
CA GLU A 45 -29.87 13.39 1.15
C GLU A 45 -30.25 12.50 2.34
N ASN A 46 -31.10 11.49 2.11
CA ASN A 46 -31.65 10.59 3.14
C ASN A 46 -30.89 9.26 3.30
N HIS A 47 -29.69 9.09 2.71
CA HIS A 47 -28.93 7.87 2.94
C HIS A 47 -28.47 7.79 4.40
N LYS A 48 -28.66 6.62 5.03
CA LYS A 48 -28.39 6.40 6.46
C LYS A 48 -26.95 6.02 6.74
N GLY A 49 -26.21 5.58 5.73
CA GLY A 49 -24.83 5.19 5.88
C GLY A 49 -24.14 5.00 4.56
N TYR A 50 -22.84 5.20 4.59
CA TYR A 50 -21.96 4.84 3.47
C TYR A 50 -20.65 4.32 4.00
N SER A 51 -20.02 3.48 3.22
CA SER A 51 -18.62 3.07 3.44
C SER A 51 -17.84 3.23 2.15
N PHE A 52 -16.54 3.37 2.29
CA PHE A 52 -15.66 3.47 1.14
C PHE A 52 -14.38 2.68 1.35
N TYR A 53 -13.83 2.23 0.24
CA TYR A 53 -12.54 1.57 0.18
C TYR A 53 -11.77 2.06 -1.05
N THR A 54 -10.47 2.24 -0.91
CA THR A 54 -9.60 2.60 -2.03
C THR A 54 -8.98 1.33 -2.61
N LEU A 55 -9.10 1.18 -3.92
CA LEU A 55 -8.55 0.06 -4.67
C LEU A 55 -7.55 0.58 -5.70
N GLN A 56 -6.43 -0.07 -5.81
CA GLN A 56 -5.46 0.18 -6.85
C GLN A 56 -5.31 -1.05 -7.74
N VAL A 57 -5.44 -0.84 -9.04
CA VAL A 57 -5.17 -1.83 -10.08
C VAL A 57 -3.87 -1.44 -10.76
N THR A 58 -2.90 -2.32 -10.78
CA THR A 58 -1.56 -2.05 -11.30
C THR A 58 -0.83 -3.37 -11.62
N ASN A 59 0.04 -3.34 -12.62
CA ASN A 59 0.97 -4.42 -12.93
C ASN A 59 2.31 -4.26 -12.22
N ILE A 60 2.50 -3.17 -11.50
CA ILE A 60 3.72 -2.93 -10.72
C ILE A 60 3.55 -3.55 -9.33
N ASP A 61 4.61 -4.12 -8.80
CA ASP A 61 4.78 -4.39 -7.39
C ASP A 61 6.14 -3.88 -6.93
N ALA A 62 6.27 -3.60 -5.65
CA ALA A 62 7.52 -3.11 -5.10
C ALA A 62 7.69 -3.51 -3.64
N GLN A 63 8.89 -3.89 -3.31
CA GLN A 63 9.33 -4.09 -1.94
C GLN A 63 10.27 -2.96 -1.54
N TYR A 64 10.32 -2.67 -0.26
CA TYR A 64 11.33 -1.76 0.27
C TYR A 64 11.90 -2.31 1.57
N ARG A 65 13.12 -1.93 1.82
CA ARG A 65 13.74 -2.11 3.14
C ARG A 65 14.39 -0.80 3.58
N GLN A 66 14.42 -0.65 4.86
CA GLN A 66 15.09 0.43 5.53
C GLN A 66 16.35 -0.13 6.21
N ASN A 67 17.48 0.48 5.95
CA ASN A 67 18.75 0.16 6.56
C ASN A 67 19.41 1.45 7.04
N ASP A 68 19.54 1.62 8.35
CA ASP A 68 20.01 2.87 8.96
C ASP A 68 19.28 4.10 8.37
N LYS A 69 20.06 4.91 7.65
CA LYS A 69 19.59 6.15 7.03
C LYS A 69 19.24 5.99 5.55
N LYS A 70 19.18 4.75 5.03
CA LYS A 70 18.86 4.47 3.64
C LYS A 70 17.52 3.78 3.47
N LEU A 71 16.82 4.16 2.41
CA LEU A 71 15.70 3.42 1.84
C LEU A 71 16.14 2.75 0.57
N GLU A 72 15.91 1.46 0.47
CA GLU A 72 16.21 0.65 -0.71
C GLU A 72 14.89 0.08 -1.25
N PHE A 73 14.71 0.17 -2.55
CA PHE A 73 13.51 -0.30 -3.24
C PHE A 73 13.88 -1.34 -4.27
N PHE A 74 12.99 -2.29 -4.46
CA PHE A 74 13.02 -3.26 -5.54
C PHE A 74 11.66 -3.22 -6.24
N VAL A 75 11.65 -2.85 -7.52
CA VAL A 75 10.44 -2.66 -8.32
C VAL A 75 10.40 -3.71 -9.42
N PHE A 76 9.29 -4.42 -9.52
CA PHE A 76 9.13 -5.54 -10.44
C PHE A 76 7.71 -5.64 -11.00
N ASP A 77 7.58 -6.35 -12.10
CA ASP A 77 6.27 -6.70 -12.67
C ASP A 77 5.58 -7.73 -11.77
N ARG A 78 4.37 -7.42 -11.35
CA ARG A 78 3.57 -8.22 -10.41
C ARG A 78 3.26 -9.63 -10.92
N THR A 79 3.11 -9.79 -12.23
CA THR A 79 2.70 -11.05 -12.84
C THR A 79 3.88 -11.96 -13.11
N THR A 80 4.99 -11.38 -13.59
CA THR A 80 6.15 -12.15 -14.05
C THR A 80 7.29 -12.18 -13.03
N GLY A 81 7.30 -11.26 -12.05
CA GLY A 81 8.41 -11.06 -11.12
C GLY A 81 9.65 -10.44 -11.76
N GLN A 82 9.59 -10.04 -13.04
CA GLN A 82 10.73 -9.44 -13.74
C GLN A 82 11.01 -8.03 -13.21
N PRO A 83 12.28 -7.65 -13.02
CA PRO A 83 12.64 -6.32 -12.58
C PRO A 83 12.25 -5.25 -13.60
N LEU A 84 11.74 -4.12 -13.11
CA LEU A 84 11.33 -3.00 -13.95
C LEU A 84 12.44 -1.97 -14.05
N LYS A 85 13.33 -2.17 -15.04
CA LYS A 85 14.39 -1.23 -15.35
C LYS A 85 13.84 0.15 -15.68
N GLY A 86 14.42 1.17 -15.05
CA GLY A 86 14.05 2.57 -15.28
C GLY A 86 12.74 2.98 -14.61
N ALA A 87 12.16 2.15 -13.76
CA ALA A 87 11.04 2.57 -12.92
C ALA A 87 11.47 3.75 -12.04
N GLU A 88 10.64 4.77 -11.95
CA GLU A 88 10.87 5.93 -11.10
C GLU A 88 10.22 5.72 -9.74
N VAL A 89 10.99 5.88 -8.67
CA VAL A 89 10.47 5.90 -7.29
C VAL A 89 10.53 7.31 -6.75
N CYS A 90 9.39 7.86 -6.40
CA CYS A 90 9.25 9.18 -5.80
C CYS A 90 8.96 9.03 -4.30
N ILE A 91 9.82 9.62 -3.48
CA ILE A 91 9.76 9.54 -2.03
C ILE A 91 9.52 10.95 -1.47
N SER A 92 8.51 11.10 -0.63
CA SER A 92 8.18 12.34 0.07
C SER A 92 8.44 12.18 1.56
N PHE A 93 9.30 13.03 2.11
CA PHE A 93 9.71 13.05 3.51
C PHE A 93 8.95 14.12 4.27
N TYR A 94 8.46 13.81 5.46
CA TYR A 94 7.64 14.71 6.27
C TYR A 94 8.27 14.91 7.67
N PRO A 95 8.31 16.15 8.19
CA PRO A 95 8.96 16.47 9.45
C PRO A 95 8.14 16.05 10.69
N ASN A 96 6.84 15.79 10.52
CA ASN A 96 5.96 15.27 11.57
C ASN A 96 4.74 14.58 10.97
N TYR A 97 3.99 13.88 11.81
CA TYR A 97 2.82 13.10 11.36
C TYR A 97 1.71 13.98 10.75
N ASN A 98 1.50 15.17 11.30
CA ASN A 98 0.43 16.08 10.89
C ASN A 98 0.82 17.00 9.71
N ALA A 99 2.07 16.96 9.26
CA ALA A 99 2.54 17.80 8.17
C ALA A 99 1.75 17.52 6.90
N LYS A 100 1.09 18.54 6.36
CA LYS A 100 0.29 18.45 5.13
C LYS A 100 1.17 18.43 3.88
N LYS A 101 2.38 18.96 3.97
CA LYS A 101 3.35 19.03 2.86
C LYS A 101 4.64 18.34 3.27
N PRO A 102 5.32 17.67 2.33
CA PRO A 102 6.66 17.13 2.58
C PRO A 102 7.66 18.26 2.78
N SER A 103 8.68 18.02 3.61
CA SER A 103 9.85 18.89 3.73
C SER A 103 10.81 18.71 2.55
N LYS A 104 10.86 17.49 2.00
CA LYS A 104 11.68 17.13 0.85
C LYS A 104 10.98 16.05 0.03
N THR A 105 11.11 16.13 -1.27
CA THR A 105 10.72 15.05 -2.21
C THR A 105 11.93 14.72 -3.07
N THR A 106 12.17 13.43 -3.26
CA THR A 106 13.27 12.89 -4.07
C THR A 106 12.71 11.87 -5.05
N THR A 107 13.13 11.95 -6.30
CA THR A 107 12.83 10.95 -7.32
C THR A 107 14.12 10.23 -7.72
N ILE A 108 14.09 8.91 -7.77
CA ILE A 108 15.21 8.05 -8.14
C ILE A 108 14.78 7.05 -9.20
N ASN A 109 15.67 6.71 -10.11
CA ASN A 109 15.44 5.71 -11.15
C ASN A 109 16.05 4.38 -10.75
N CYS A 110 15.31 3.30 -10.96
CA CYS A 110 15.79 1.96 -10.71
C CYS A 110 16.72 1.47 -11.83
N ASP A 111 17.71 0.69 -11.47
CA ASP A 111 18.70 0.07 -12.35
C ASP A 111 18.12 -1.09 -13.18
N ALA A 112 18.99 -1.85 -13.84
CA ALA A 112 18.59 -3.00 -14.66
C ALA A 112 17.96 -4.13 -13.85
N ASP A 113 18.30 -4.21 -12.55
CA ASP A 113 17.76 -5.21 -11.61
C ASP A 113 16.53 -4.70 -10.86
N GLY A 114 15.95 -3.56 -11.30
CA GLY A 114 14.80 -2.94 -10.65
C GLY A 114 15.10 -2.35 -9.28
N ARG A 115 16.37 -2.13 -8.94
CA ARG A 115 16.80 -1.65 -7.63
C ARG A 115 17.14 -0.18 -7.67
N CYS A 116 16.77 0.52 -6.61
CA CYS A 116 17.16 1.90 -6.39
C CYS A 116 17.21 2.22 -4.90
N SER A 117 17.99 3.22 -4.52
CA SER A 117 18.12 3.61 -3.11
C SER A 117 18.32 5.10 -2.96
N CYS A 118 17.92 5.64 -1.82
CA CYS A 118 18.23 7.00 -1.43
C CYS A 118 18.47 7.11 0.08
N ASP A 119 19.18 8.16 0.46
CA ASP A 119 19.32 8.52 1.85
C ASP A 119 18.03 9.17 2.37
N ILE A 120 17.70 8.89 3.61
CA ILE A 120 16.57 9.51 4.29
C ILE A 120 16.94 10.94 4.61
N ALA A 121 16.05 11.86 4.28
CA ALA A 121 16.26 13.27 4.57
C ALA A 121 16.35 13.52 6.09
N GLU A 122 17.21 14.44 6.48
CA GLU A 122 17.33 14.87 7.88
C GLU A 122 15.99 15.37 8.41
N ASN A 123 15.78 15.23 9.71
CA ASN A 123 14.55 15.62 10.38
C ASN A 123 13.27 15.00 9.81
N THR A 124 13.40 13.81 9.19
CA THR A 124 12.26 13.04 8.71
C THR A 124 11.59 12.32 9.89
N TYR A 125 10.27 12.44 9.98
CA TYR A 125 9.46 11.72 10.94
C TYR A 125 8.61 10.62 10.27
N THR A 126 8.07 10.92 9.09
CA THR A 126 7.34 9.96 8.27
C THR A 126 7.73 10.13 6.80
N PHE A 127 7.51 9.11 6.01
CA PHE A 127 7.69 9.19 4.57
C PHE A 127 6.58 8.43 3.83
N ALA A 128 6.37 8.82 2.59
CA ALA A 128 5.50 8.13 1.65
C ALA A 128 6.27 7.87 0.36
N ALA A 129 5.97 6.78 -0.32
CA ALA A 129 6.64 6.45 -1.58
C ALA A 129 5.66 5.87 -2.59
N TYR A 130 5.84 6.24 -3.85
CA TYR A 130 5.18 5.62 -4.98
C TYR A 130 6.17 5.41 -6.12
N THR A 131 5.86 4.47 -6.98
CA THR A 131 6.62 4.23 -8.22
C THR A 131 5.75 4.40 -9.45
N THR A 132 6.38 4.78 -10.55
CA THR A 132 5.78 4.89 -11.87
C THR A 132 6.61 4.14 -12.89
N TRP A 133 5.94 3.46 -13.81
CA TRP A 133 6.55 2.78 -14.94
C TRP A 133 5.54 2.67 -16.09
N ASN A 134 5.91 3.12 -17.30
CA ASN A 134 5.05 3.05 -18.49
C ASN A 134 3.60 3.52 -18.28
N GLN A 135 3.41 4.68 -17.66
CA GLN A 135 2.10 5.27 -17.31
C GLN A 135 1.34 4.56 -16.19
N ASP A 136 1.79 3.40 -15.74
CA ASP A 136 1.26 2.77 -14.54
C ASP A 136 1.88 3.39 -13.29
N LYS A 137 1.15 3.33 -12.18
CA LYS A 137 1.58 3.91 -10.91
C LYS A 137 1.21 2.98 -9.77
N TYR A 138 2.15 2.76 -8.86
CA TYR A 138 1.95 1.95 -7.67
C TYR A 138 2.33 2.71 -6.41
N GLN A 139 1.45 2.71 -5.42
CA GLN A 139 1.73 3.31 -4.11
C GLN A 139 2.41 2.27 -3.22
N ILE A 140 3.72 2.37 -3.09
CA ILE A 140 4.55 1.46 -2.27
C ILE A 140 4.22 1.64 -0.79
N ILE A 141 4.21 2.91 -0.35
CA ILE A 141 3.98 3.26 1.05
C ILE A 141 3.06 4.46 1.10
N ARG A 142 1.92 4.31 1.76
CA ARG A 142 0.99 5.44 1.91
C ARG A 142 1.53 6.50 2.85
N ARG A 143 1.97 6.11 4.02
CA ARG A 143 2.71 6.93 4.97
C ARG A 143 3.25 6.03 6.07
N GLN A 144 4.56 5.89 6.13
CA GLN A 144 5.24 5.08 7.12
C GLN A 144 5.88 5.97 8.17
N TYR A 145 5.68 5.59 9.42
CA TYR A 145 6.37 6.20 10.53
C TYR A 145 7.87 5.86 10.45
N TRP A 146 8.70 6.91 10.47
CA TRP A 146 10.11 6.75 10.71
C TRP A 146 10.30 6.80 12.23
N GLY A 147 10.19 5.66 12.88
CA GLY A 147 10.58 5.57 14.27
C GLY A 147 12.05 5.93 14.37
N ARG A 148 12.35 7.10 14.87
CA ARG A 148 13.63 7.34 15.46
C ARG A 148 13.72 6.37 16.63
N TYR A 149 14.37 5.24 16.42
CA TYR A 149 15.04 4.57 17.51
C TYR A 149 16.20 5.49 17.90
N HIS A 150 15.83 6.56 18.62
CA HIS A 150 16.76 7.55 19.04
C HIS A 150 17.41 7.17 20.31
N ASP A 151 18.71 7.19 20.21
CA ASP A 151 19.63 7.60 21.29
C ASP A 151 19.56 6.77 22.57
N ASN A 152 19.28 5.47 22.46
CA ASN A 152 19.78 4.55 23.42
C ASN A 152 21.05 3.93 22.81
N PRO A 153 22.25 4.24 23.34
CA PRO A 153 23.50 3.64 22.86
C PRO A 153 23.57 2.13 23.11
N GLU A 154 22.57 1.56 23.77
CA GLU A 154 22.37 0.12 23.84
C GLU A 154 21.76 -0.34 22.52
N VAL A 155 22.61 -0.92 21.70
CA VAL A 155 22.21 -1.62 20.46
C VAL A 155 21.27 -2.76 20.85
N ASN A 156 19.98 -2.49 20.85
CA ASN A 156 18.98 -3.54 20.94
C ASN A 156 18.96 -4.31 19.60
N ILE A 157 19.73 -5.37 19.52
CA ILE A 157 19.66 -6.31 18.39
C ILE A 157 18.34 -7.06 18.53
N TYR A 158 17.37 -6.72 17.65
CA TYR A 158 16.13 -7.50 17.52
C TYR A 158 16.32 -8.56 16.44
N GLU A 159 16.46 -9.79 16.86
CA GLU A 159 16.38 -10.92 15.94
C GLU A 159 14.92 -11.26 15.69
N LYS A 160 14.50 -11.30 14.42
CA LYS A 160 13.19 -11.80 14.00
C LYS A 160 13.39 -13.09 13.24
N ALA A 161 12.85 -14.18 13.77
CA ALA A 161 12.74 -15.43 13.07
C ALA A 161 11.36 -15.54 12.40
N TYR A 162 11.34 -15.86 11.11
CA TYR A 162 10.11 -16.20 10.40
C TYR A 162 10.13 -17.70 10.12
N THR A 163 9.14 -18.41 10.65
CA THR A 163 8.99 -19.84 10.41
C THR A 163 7.84 -20.07 9.44
N PHE A 164 8.14 -20.76 8.36
CA PHE A 164 7.14 -21.16 7.39
C PHE A 164 7.02 -22.67 7.43
N THR A 165 5.79 -23.16 7.44
CA THR A 165 5.50 -24.57 7.36
C THR A 165 4.78 -24.85 6.05
N ASP A 166 5.07 -25.97 5.41
CA ASP A 166 4.38 -26.43 4.20
C ASP A 166 2.94 -26.88 4.47
N ARG A 167 2.60 -27.09 5.75
CA ARG A 167 1.26 -27.49 6.21
C ARG A 167 0.88 -26.73 7.45
N SER A 168 -0.39 -26.44 7.59
CA SER A 168 -0.95 -25.76 8.76
C SER A 168 -1.01 -26.66 10.01
N ILE A 169 -1.00 -27.99 9.84
CA ILE A 169 -1.06 -28.99 10.93
C ILE A 169 -0.14 -30.14 10.60
N TYR A 170 0.70 -30.49 11.57
CA TYR A 170 1.55 -31.71 11.56
C TYR A 170 0.99 -32.70 12.57
N ARG A 171 0.97 -33.97 12.19
CA ARG A 171 0.70 -35.02 13.14
C ARG A 171 1.95 -35.23 14.02
N PRO A 172 1.81 -35.41 15.33
CA PRO A 172 2.92 -35.90 16.15
C PRO A 172 3.45 -37.20 15.58
N GLY A 173 4.74 -37.30 15.42
CA GLY A 173 5.41 -38.45 14.78
C GLY A 173 5.21 -39.76 15.49
#